data_af4a9f15e2bf6e644f278f51b110e057
#
_entry.id   af4a9f15e2bf6e644f278f51b110e057
#
_cell.length_a   1.000
_cell.length_b   1.000
_cell.length_c   1.000
_cell.angle_alpha   90.00
_cell.angle_beta   90.00
_cell.angle_gamma   90.00
#
_symmetry.space_group_name_H-M   'P 1'
#
loop_
_entity.id
_entity.type
_entity.pdbx_description
1 polymer ?
#
loop_
_entity_poly.entity_id
_entity_poly.type
_entity_poly.pdbx_seq_one_letter_code
_entity_poly.pdbx_strand_id
1 'polypeptide(L)'
;MAKTVDVVLLRERRKRKRRLFRFLIILAVVLFGALLYTSREKWFPKLEKIGSQHANLNAETEGEFMLTVSGGVDYHAEFVNNNLFVLCDKYIYIYDMNGELQDSRQHAYSNAIMKTNQDKALLYSHNGTSFRVDNSKKMLFEENLDDSIWFGVLSDDGRVAIITGSETYACCLYIYDATGKLIYTRNCLERLIDVSFQNQGCICATIGSENGEVVTVLKYIQFQESDVQWTSEALPALCWHVYSMKDGGAFVIGDTKTAYYNNTGDLINSYAYNGSLIDCDFFNNQGAVLLKNESRRQSILLLFSDSSTNPVTVYFDSICKNVKIQDNIIYLLDAGKIRSYSFTGTELSCFEINDAYEKILKNGKYFYLLGYDRIQRMSGG
;
A
#
# COMPACT_ATOMS: atom_id res chain seq x y z
N MET A 1 7.14 92.13 10.60
CA MET A 1 7.93 91.31 9.64
C MET A 1 7.40 89.91 9.69
N ALA A 2 6.64 89.54 8.67
CA ALA A 2 6.07 88.15 8.52
C ALA A 2 7.21 87.25 8.02
N LYS A 3 7.48 86.18 8.74
CA LYS A 3 8.42 85.11 8.30
C LYS A 3 7.76 84.37 7.10
N THR A 4 8.30 84.60 5.91
CA THR A 4 7.98 83.76 4.72
C THR A 4 8.43 82.33 5.01
N VAL A 5 7.50 81.49 5.29
CA VAL A 5 7.76 80.05 5.42
C VAL A 5 8.10 79.52 4.03
N ASP A 6 9.32 79.02 3.84
CA ASP A 6 9.79 78.50 2.58
C ASP A 6 8.99 77.24 2.20
N VAL A 7 8.00 77.40 1.31
CA VAL A 7 7.08 76.34 0.87
C VAL A 7 7.82 75.18 0.21
N VAL A 8 9.03 75.42 -0.32
CA VAL A 8 9.88 74.42 -0.95
C VAL A 8 10.41 73.44 0.07
N LEU A 9 10.91 73.91 1.24
CA LEU A 9 11.39 73.09 2.32
C LEU A 9 10.30 72.25 2.97
N LEU A 10 9.09 72.75 3.03
CA LEU A 10 7.92 71.95 3.51
C LEU A 10 7.52 70.88 2.52
N ARG A 11 7.59 71.09 1.21
CA ARG A 11 7.35 70.08 0.19
C ARG A 11 8.42 68.99 0.17
N GLU A 12 9.68 69.30 0.35
CA GLU A 12 10.76 68.33 0.47
C GLU A 12 10.65 67.47 1.75
N ARG A 13 10.33 68.08 2.88
CA ARG A 13 10.07 67.34 4.15
C ARG A 13 8.87 66.39 4.00
N ARG A 14 7.81 66.79 3.33
CA ARG A 14 6.66 65.92 3.03
C ARG A 14 7.04 64.76 2.09
N LYS A 15 7.86 65.02 1.03
CA LYS A 15 8.37 63.99 0.15
C LYS A 15 9.27 63.00 0.85
N ARG A 16 10.17 63.43 1.73
CA ARG A 16 11.03 62.57 2.55
C ARG A 16 10.21 61.71 3.53
N LYS A 17 9.22 62.29 4.22
CA LYS A 17 8.30 61.55 5.09
C LYS A 17 7.50 60.48 4.33
N ARG A 18 7.00 60.83 3.14
CA ARG A 18 6.27 59.82 2.30
C ARG A 18 7.18 58.70 1.78
N ARG A 19 8.43 59.00 1.42
CA ARG A 19 9.43 57.98 1.05
C ARG A 19 9.79 57.09 2.24
N LEU A 20 10.00 57.66 3.39
CA LEU A 20 10.30 56.94 4.61
C LEU A 20 9.13 56.07 5.07
N PHE A 21 7.91 56.57 4.96
CA PHE A 21 6.70 55.82 5.23
C PHE A 21 6.51 54.63 4.27
N ARG A 22 6.75 54.81 2.99
CA ARG A 22 6.72 53.72 1.96
C ARG A 22 7.80 52.68 2.24
N PHE A 23 9.00 53.12 2.61
CA PHE A 23 10.10 52.23 2.98
C PHE A 23 9.74 51.39 4.24
N LEU A 24 9.14 52.02 5.25
CA LEU A 24 8.68 51.31 6.45
C LEU A 24 7.56 50.29 6.15
N ILE A 25 6.65 50.60 5.23
CA ILE A 25 5.64 49.65 4.81
C ILE A 25 6.25 48.45 4.08
N ILE A 26 7.20 48.70 3.16
CA ILE A 26 7.90 47.62 2.43
C ILE A 26 8.70 46.76 3.44
N LEU A 27 9.40 47.38 4.38
CA LEU A 27 10.13 46.68 5.42
C LEU A 27 9.20 45.82 6.29
N ALA A 28 8.05 46.38 6.69
CA ALA A 28 7.04 45.64 7.46
C ALA A 28 6.47 44.43 6.71
N VAL A 29 6.21 44.58 5.40
CA VAL A 29 5.74 43.49 4.54
C VAL A 29 6.81 42.39 4.42
N VAL A 30 8.08 42.78 4.23
CA VAL A 30 9.20 41.81 4.15
C VAL A 30 9.39 41.09 5.47
N LEU A 31 9.35 41.80 6.59
CA LEU A 31 9.46 41.19 7.94
C LEU A 31 8.27 40.26 8.22
N PHE A 32 7.06 40.65 7.84
CA PHE A 32 5.88 39.83 7.99
C PHE A 32 5.97 38.58 7.11
N GLY A 33 6.44 38.71 5.85
CA GLY A 33 6.69 37.57 4.97
C GLY A 33 7.75 36.63 5.51
N ALA A 34 8.85 37.15 6.06
CA ALA A 34 9.88 36.36 6.71
C ALA A 34 9.35 35.63 7.96
N LEU A 35 8.48 36.26 8.74
CA LEU A 35 7.88 35.70 9.93
C LEU A 35 6.86 34.60 9.56
N LEU A 36 6.11 34.80 8.50
CA LEU A 36 5.23 33.76 7.93
C LEU A 36 6.05 32.59 7.41
N TYR A 37 7.16 32.85 6.73
CA TYR A 37 8.03 31.79 6.20
C TYR A 37 8.68 30.97 7.31
N THR A 38 9.22 31.60 8.35
CA THR A 38 9.84 30.90 9.50
C THR A 38 8.84 30.18 10.38
N SER A 39 7.59 30.63 10.41
CA SER A 39 6.52 29.98 11.17
C SER A 39 5.65 29.03 10.34
N ARG A 40 6.01 28.78 9.06
CA ARG A 40 5.22 27.96 8.14
C ARG A 40 4.88 26.57 8.67
N GLU A 41 5.81 25.96 9.40
CA GLU A 41 5.62 24.62 10.02
C GLU A 41 4.50 24.59 11.08
N LYS A 42 4.15 25.76 11.66
CA LYS A 42 3.10 25.86 12.69
C LYS A 42 1.71 26.18 12.16
N TRP A 43 1.62 26.91 11.05
CA TRP A 43 0.32 27.36 10.53
C TRP A 43 -0.06 26.70 9.19
N PHE A 44 0.90 26.28 8.38
CA PHE A 44 0.66 25.61 7.12
C PHE A 44 -0.16 24.31 7.30
N PRO A 45 0.14 23.43 8.28
CA PRO A 45 -0.69 22.26 8.58
C PRO A 45 -2.12 22.62 9.05
N LYS A 46 -2.28 23.79 9.69
CA LYS A 46 -3.61 24.26 10.13
C LYS A 46 -4.47 24.76 8.95
N LEU A 47 -3.86 25.43 7.98
CA LEU A 47 -4.53 25.86 6.75
C LEU A 47 -4.86 24.66 5.84
N GLU A 48 -3.97 23.69 5.78
CA GLU A 48 -4.18 22.45 5.06
C GLU A 48 -5.35 21.65 5.65
N LYS A 49 -5.46 21.60 7.00
CA LYS A 49 -6.65 21.07 7.69
C LYS A 49 -7.94 21.82 7.34
N ILE A 50 -7.89 23.13 7.14
CA ILE A 50 -9.05 23.94 6.73
C ILE A 50 -9.38 23.70 5.24
N GLY A 51 -8.37 23.52 4.40
CA GLY A 51 -8.53 23.19 2.96
C GLY A 51 -9.06 21.78 2.72
N SER A 52 -8.69 20.82 3.57
CA SER A 52 -9.19 19.44 3.52
C SER A 52 -10.61 19.28 4.07
N GLN A 53 -11.14 20.26 4.83
CA GLN A 53 -12.54 20.28 5.28
C GLN A 53 -13.56 20.44 4.14
N HIS A 54 -13.13 20.67 2.91
CA HIS A 54 -14.01 20.63 1.73
C HIS A 54 -14.15 19.25 1.07
N ALA A 55 -13.41 18.25 1.51
CA ALA A 55 -13.86 16.87 1.37
C ALA A 55 -14.85 16.65 2.53
N ASN A 56 -16.15 16.81 2.28
CA ASN A 56 -17.19 16.61 3.28
C ASN A 56 -17.15 15.18 3.80
N LEU A 57 -16.41 14.98 4.87
CA LEU A 57 -16.43 13.77 5.69
C LEU A 57 -17.37 14.06 6.86
N ASN A 58 -18.66 13.91 6.64
CA ASN A 58 -19.64 13.96 7.71
C ASN A 58 -19.58 12.62 8.46
N ALA A 59 -18.97 12.64 9.63
CA ALA A 59 -19.19 11.61 10.62
C ALA A 59 -20.60 11.83 11.18
N GLU A 60 -21.60 11.13 10.67
CA GLU A 60 -22.95 11.14 11.26
C GLU A 60 -23.07 10.03 12.30
N THR A 61 -23.18 10.49 13.53
CA THR A 61 -23.91 10.07 14.74
C THR A 61 -24.12 8.58 15.04
N GLU A 62 -23.81 8.27 16.30
CA GLU A 62 -24.18 7.07 17.08
C GLU A 62 -23.78 5.70 16.50
N GLY A 63 -22.51 5.36 16.67
CA GLY A 63 -22.04 3.96 16.61
C GLY A 63 -21.54 3.48 15.26
N GLU A 64 -21.80 4.14 14.15
CA GLU A 64 -21.33 3.72 12.82
C GLU A 64 -20.27 4.68 12.26
N PHE A 65 -19.03 4.24 12.30
CA PHE A 65 -17.94 4.85 11.55
C PHE A 65 -18.28 4.80 10.05
N MET A 66 -18.41 5.95 9.41
CA MET A 66 -18.60 6.07 7.97
C MET A 66 -17.70 7.20 7.44
N LEU A 67 -16.77 6.86 6.56
CA LEU A 67 -15.97 7.84 5.83
C LEU A 67 -16.49 7.92 4.40
N THR A 68 -16.80 9.14 3.94
CA THR A 68 -17.10 9.39 2.54
C THR A 68 -15.81 9.71 1.81
N VAL A 69 -15.46 8.93 0.80
CA VAL A 69 -14.37 9.22 -0.13
C VAL A 69 -14.97 9.95 -1.31
N SER A 70 -14.36 11.07 -1.74
CA SER A 70 -14.88 11.85 -2.88
C SER A 70 -15.10 10.96 -4.08
N GLY A 71 -16.35 10.86 -4.54
CA GLY A 71 -16.75 9.94 -5.60
C GLY A 71 -15.97 10.16 -6.90
N GLY A 72 -15.61 9.06 -7.57
CA GLY A 72 -14.86 9.07 -8.82
C GLY A 72 -13.34 9.12 -8.67
N VAL A 73 -12.82 9.04 -7.45
CA VAL A 73 -11.38 8.91 -7.17
C VAL A 73 -11.11 7.48 -6.74
N ASP A 74 -10.22 6.80 -7.46
CA ASP A 74 -9.70 5.52 -7.00
C ASP A 74 -8.95 5.73 -5.68
N TYR A 75 -9.29 4.93 -4.67
CA TYR A 75 -8.60 4.96 -3.40
C TYR A 75 -8.15 3.58 -2.97
N HIS A 76 -7.10 3.53 -2.17
CA HIS A 76 -6.63 2.32 -1.52
C HIS A 76 -6.58 2.54 -0.02
N ALA A 77 -7.13 1.62 0.76
CA ALA A 77 -7.16 1.73 2.21
C ALA A 77 -6.58 0.47 2.85
N GLU A 78 -5.73 0.65 3.85
CA GLU A 78 -5.11 -0.42 4.64
C GLU A 78 -4.82 0.07 6.06
N PHE A 79 -4.64 -0.87 7.00
CA PHE A 79 -4.27 -0.55 8.37
C PHE A 79 -2.76 -0.51 8.55
N VAL A 80 -2.31 0.53 9.28
CA VAL A 80 -0.95 0.63 9.84
C VAL A 80 -1.11 0.85 11.33
N ASN A 81 -0.77 -0.12 12.14
CA ASN A 81 -1.20 -0.19 13.54
C ASN A 81 -2.73 -0.12 13.66
N ASN A 82 -3.22 0.76 14.51
CA ASN A 82 -4.64 1.03 14.68
C ASN A 82 -5.12 2.26 13.89
N ASN A 83 -4.37 2.68 12.86
CA ASN A 83 -4.77 3.79 12.01
C ASN A 83 -5.14 3.29 10.62
N LEU A 84 -6.25 3.77 10.10
CA LEU A 84 -6.66 3.52 8.72
C LEU A 84 -5.98 4.54 7.80
N PHE A 85 -5.10 4.06 6.94
CA PHE A 85 -4.45 4.82 5.90
C PHE A 85 -5.29 4.76 4.64
N VAL A 86 -5.68 5.90 4.11
CA VAL A 86 -6.47 6.01 2.88
C VAL A 86 -5.66 6.81 1.87
N LEU A 87 -5.11 6.12 0.88
CA LEU A 87 -4.39 6.71 -0.24
C LEU A 87 -5.39 7.14 -1.30
N CYS A 88 -5.31 8.40 -1.71
CA CYS A 88 -6.04 8.99 -2.83
C CYS A 88 -5.04 9.61 -3.81
N ASP A 89 -5.50 10.21 -4.91
CA ASP A 89 -4.64 10.74 -5.98
C ASP A 89 -3.51 11.67 -5.53
N LYS A 90 -3.74 12.48 -4.50
CA LYS A 90 -2.79 13.52 -4.07
C LYS A 90 -2.39 13.44 -2.61
N TYR A 91 -3.18 12.73 -1.80
CA TYR A 91 -3.01 12.70 -0.35
C TYR A 91 -3.10 11.27 0.17
N ILE A 92 -2.37 11.03 1.25
CA ILE A 92 -2.64 9.95 2.16
C ILE A 92 -3.30 10.53 3.41
N TYR A 93 -4.49 10.06 3.74
CA TYR A 93 -5.23 10.43 4.92
C TYR A 93 -5.06 9.35 5.98
N ILE A 94 -4.87 9.76 7.22
CA ILE A 94 -4.66 8.86 8.35
C ILE A 94 -5.77 9.09 9.35
N TYR A 95 -6.63 8.10 9.54
CA TYR A 95 -7.75 8.13 10.45
C TYR A 95 -7.49 7.20 11.63
N ASP A 96 -8.01 7.56 12.80
CA ASP A 96 -8.05 6.65 13.94
C ASP A 96 -9.20 5.63 13.82
N MET A 97 -9.32 4.77 14.83
CA MET A 97 -10.38 3.75 14.90
C MET A 97 -11.79 4.34 15.04
N ASN A 98 -11.94 5.62 15.38
CA ASN A 98 -13.21 6.31 15.48
C ASN A 98 -13.59 7.08 14.21
N GLY A 99 -12.68 7.12 13.20
CA GLY A 99 -12.86 7.87 11.96
C GLY A 99 -12.46 9.33 12.08
N GLU A 100 -11.77 9.71 13.16
CA GLU A 100 -11.23 11.06 13.27
C GLU A 100 -9.95 11.17 12.46
N LEU A 101 -9.86 12.19 11.61
CA LEU A 101 -8.68 12.48 10.82
C LEU A 101 -7.54 12.92 11.74
N GLN A 102 -6.50 12.11 11.82
CA GLN A 102 -5.30 12.38 12.62
C GLN A 102 -4.27 13.18 11.85
N ASP A 103 -4.11 12.87 10.55
CA ASP A 103 -3.11 13.52 9.70
C ASP A 103 -3.52 13.40 8.23
N SER A 104 -3.00 14.33 7.40
CA SER A 104 -3.08 14.25 5.94
C SER A 104 -1.76 14.71 5.34
N ARG A 105 -1.19 13.90 4.46
CA ARG A 105 0.11 14.16 3.86
C ARG A 105 -0.01 14.15 2.36
N GLN A 106 0.43 15.23 1.74
CA GLN A 106 0.50 15.31 0.30
C GLN A 106 1.61 14.40 -0.23
N HIS A 107 1.33 13.75 -1.35
CA HIS A 107 2.33 13.11 -2.21
C HIS A 107 2.20 13.66 -3.62
N ALA A 108 3.33 13.69 -4.35
CA ALA A 108 3.37 14.17 -5.73
C ALA A 108 3.42 13.00 -6.74
N TYR A 109 3.00 11.82 -6.33
CA TYR A 109 3.13 10.59 -7.12
C TYR A 109 1.94 10.45 -8.06
N SER A 110 2.21 10.33 -9.36
CA SER A 110 1.24 9.84 -10.32
C SER A 110 1.15 8.31 -10.19
N ASN A 111 -0.06 7.74 -10.25
CA ASN A 111 -0.28 6.31 -10.05
C ASN A 111 0.37 5.79 -8.75
N ALA A 112 0.08 6.46 -7.64
CA ALA A 112 0.59 6.10 -6.33
C ALA A 112 0.07 4.72 -5.92
N ILE A 113 0.97 3.87 -5.45
CA ILE A 113 0.65 2.55 -4.88
C ILE A 113 1.11 2.54 -3.43
N MET A 114 0.29 1.94 -2.56
CA MET A 114 0.60 1.75 -1.14
C MET A 114 0.72 0.26 -0.83
N LYS A 115 1.78 -0.09 -0.09
CA LYS A 115 1.97 -1.39 0.55
C LYS A 115 2.17 -1.17 2.03
N THR A 116 1.56 -1.96 2.87
CA THR A 116 1.63 -1.77 4.33
C THR A 116 2.15 -3.00 5.04
N ASN A 117 2.73 -2.78 6.20
CA ASN A 117 2.93 -3.78 7.23
C ASN A 117 2.28 -3.28 8.53
N GLN A 118 2.56 -3.93 9.67
CA GLN A 118 1.98 -3.53 10.95
C GLN A 118 2.28 -2.08 11.33
N ASP A 119 3.47 -1.54 10.99
CA ASP A 119 3.97 -0.27 11.52
C ASP A 119 4.14 0.84 10.48
N LYS A 120 4.20 0.48 9.20
CA LYS A 120 4.63 1.37 8.11
C LYS A 120 3.80 1.21 6.86
N ALA A 121 3.81 2.23 6.05
CA ALA A 121 3.30 2.24 4.68
C ALA A 121 4.43 2.64 3.72
N LEU A 122 4.70 1.82 2.73
CA LEU A 122 5.50 2.15 1.56
C LEU A 122 4.57 2.76 0.50
N LEU A 123 4.87 3.97 0.08
CA LEU A 123 4.22 4.63 -1.04
C LEU A 123 5.23 4.78 -2.18
N TYR A 124 4.85 4.41 -3.40
CA TYR A 124 5.69 4.62 -4.57
C TYR A 124 4.88 5.03 -5.80
N SER A 125 5.52 5.76 -6.69
CA SER A 125 4.96 6.13 -7.99
C SER A 125 5.19 4.99 -8.98
N HIS A 126 4.14 4.26 -9.37
CA HIS A 126 4.25 3.24 -10.41
C HIS A 126 4.60 3.88 -11.77
N ASN A 127 5.66 3.41 -12.41
CA ASN A 127 6.32 4.01 -13.57
C ASN A 127 6.90 5.42 -13.34
N GLY A 128 6.94 5.91 -12.09
CA GLY A 128 7.72 7.06 -11.68
C GLY A 128 9.03 6.63 -11.03
N THR A 129 9.75 7.58 -10.42
CA THR A 129 11.09 7.34 -9.88
C THR A 129 11.17 7.44 -8.36
N SER A 130 10.10 7.89 -7.71
CA SER A 130 10.13 8.23 -6.29
C SER A 130 9.34 7.25 -5.45
N PHE A 131 9.83 6.99 -4.26
CA PHE A 131 9.11 6.26 -3.21
C PHE A 131 9.42 6.85 -1.83
N ARG A 132 8.52 6.62 -0.89
CA ARG A 132 8.70 7.01 0.51
C ARG A 132 8.10 5.98 1.46
N VAL A 133 8.54 6.02 2.70
CA VAL A 133 8.00 5.23 3.78
C VAL A 133 7.45 6.13 4.87
N ASP A 134 6.20 5.93 5.22
CA ASP A 134 5.48 6.65 6.26
C ASP A 134 5.16 5.71 7.44
N ASN A 135 5.02 6.29 8.62
CA ASN A 135 4.31 5.66 9.73
C ASN A 135 3.11 6.53 10.14
N SER A 136 2.38 6.13 11.18
CA SER A 136 1.21 6.90 11.64
C SER A 136 1.53 8.32 12.11
N LYS A 137 2.79 8.63 12.42
CA LYS A 137 3.21 9.94 12.99
C LYS A 137 3.88 10.85 11.97
N LYS A 138 4.65 10.29 11.03
CA LYS A 138 5.45 11.09 10.07
C LYS A 138 5.92 10.26 8.88
N MET A 139 6.36 10.93 7.85
CA MET A 139 7.23 10.37 6.82
C MET A 139 8.59 10.02 7.45
N LEU A 140 9.07 8.82 7.23
CA LEU A 140 10.34 8.31 7.77
C LEU A 140 11.50 8.66 6.85
N PHE A 141 11.36 8.36 5.56
CA PHE A 141 12.32 8.70 4.52
C PHE A 141 11.65 8.71 3.15
N GLU A 142 12.27 9.38 2.21
CA GLU A 142 11.88 9.45 0.81
C GLU A 142 13.14 9.36 -0.05
N GLU A 143 13.05 8.62 -1.16
CA GLU A 143 14.13 8.43 -2.11
C GLU A 143 13.65 8.65 -3.53
N ASN A 144 14.55 9.10 -4.39
CA ASN A 144 14.31 9.28 -5.82
C ASN A 144 15.40 8.52 -6.59
N LEU A 145 14.96 7.63 -7.48
CA LEU A 145 15.82 6.78 -8.29
C LEU A 145 15.99 7.38 -9.69
N ASP A 146 16.97 6.90 -10.42
CA ASP A 146 17.19 7.32 -11.80
C ASP A 146 16.21 6.61 -12.76
N ASP A 147 15.87 5.35 -12.47
CA ASP A 147 15.02 4.51 -13.30
C ASP A 147 13.58 4.42 -12.78
N SER A 148 12.65 4.09 -13.68
CA SER A 148 11.23 3.97 -13.34
C SER A 148 10.95 2.75 -12.45
N ILE A 149 10.20 2.97 -11.37
CA ILE A 149 9.78 1.94 -10.42
C ILE A 149 8.66 1.11 -11.03
N TRP A 150 8.83 -0.19 -11.11
CA TRP A 150 7.79 -1.11 -11.53
C TRP A 150 6.92 -1.53 -10.36
N PHE A 151 7.54 -1.94 -9.26
CA PHE A 151 6.84 -2.25 -8.03
C PHE A 151 7.77 -2.15 -6.81
N GLY A 152 7.14 -2.08 -5.64
CA GLY A 152 7.80 -2.07 -4.34
C GLY A 152 7.16 -3.05 -3.38
N VAL A 153 7.97 -3.61 -2.47
CA VAL A 153 7.55 -4.55 -1.43
C VAL A 153 8.06 -4.06 -0.08
N LEU A 154 7.21 -4.13 0.93
CA LEU A 154 7.53 -3.80 2.31
C LEU A 154 7.51 -5.08 3.15
N SER A 155 8.61 -5.37 3.84
CA SER A 155 8.72 -6.52 4.76
C SER A 155 8.11 -6.21 6.13
N ASP A 156 7.84 -7.25 6.91
CA ASP A 156 7.33 -7.10 8.28
C ASP A 156 8.31 -6.37 9.21
N ASP A 157 9.62 -6.51 9.00
CA ASP A 157 10.66 -5.79 9.76
C ASP A 157 10.96 -4.38 9.22
N GLY A 158 10.23 -3.94 8.19
CA GLY A 158 10.29 -2.59 7.63
C GLY A 158 11.38 -2.37 6.59
N ARG A 159 12.04 -3.43 6.08
CA ARG A 159 12.89 -3.34 4.89
C ARG A 159 12.04 -3.12 3.65
N VAL A 160 12.61 -2.46 2.66
CA VAL A 160 11.94 -2.14 1.40
C VAL A 160 12.71 -2.73 0.24
N ALA A 161 12.02 -3.44 -0.65
CA ALA A 161 12.51 -3.82 -1.96
C ALA A 161 11.88 -2.93 -3.02
N ILE A 162 12.69 -2.31 -3.87
CA ILE A 162 12.23 -1.55 -5.03
C ILE A 162 12.79 -2.19 -6.28
N ILE A 163 11.92 -2.48 -7.23
CA ILE A 163 12.26 -3.03 -8.52
C ILE A 163 12.04 -1.96 -9.59
N THR A 164 13.08 -1.67 -10.36
CA THR A 164 13.03 -0.68 -11.42
C THR A 164 13.27 -1.29 -12.78
N GLY A 165 12.91 -0.55 -13.82
CA GLY A 165 13.42 -0.78 -15.17
C GLY A 165 14.95 -0.62 -15.23
N SER A 166 15.55 -0.96 -16.37
CA SER A 166 16.95 -0.72 -16.66
C SER A 166 17.15 -0.68 -18.16
N GLU A 167 18.05 0.20 -18.63
CA GLU A 167 18.43 0.23 -20.05
C GLU A 167 19.32 -0.95 -20.47
N THR A 168 20.05 -1.54 -19.51
CA THR A 168 21.08 -2.56 -19.79
C THR A 168 20.66 -3.96 -19.33
N TYR A 169 19.88 -4.05 -18.27
CA TYR A 169 19.45 -5.30 -17.64
C TYR A 169 17.94 -5.49 -17.77
N ALA A 170 17.46 -6.69 -17.47
CA ALA A 170 16.01 -6.92 -17.46
C ALA A 170 15.30 -6.10 -16.40
N CYS A 171 15.93 -5.88 -15.23
CA CYS A 171 15.50 -4.97 -14.17
C CYS A 171 16.62 -4.80 -13.13
N CYS A 172 16.44 -3.85 -12.21
CA CYS A 172 17.29 -3.69 -11.04
C CYS A 172 16.48 -3.87 -9.76
N LEU A 173 17.10 -4.53 -8.78
CA LEU A 173 16.56 -4.71 -7.43
C LEU A 173 17.38 -3.86 -6.45
N TYR A 174 16.71 -3.02 -5.69
CA TYR A 174 17.27 -2.21 -4.61
C TYR A 174 16.64 -2.63 -3.29
N ILE A 175 17.47 -2.88 -2.27
CA ILE A 175 16.98 -3.20 -0.91
C ILE A 175 17.44 -2.11 0.04
N TYR A 176 16.49 -1.54 0.74
CA TYR A 176 16.71 -0.56 1.79
C TYR A 176 16.39 -1.17 3.15
N ASP A 177 17.15 -0.80 4.18
CA ASP A 177 16.83 -1.16 5.55
C ASP A 177 15.65 -0.33 6.11
N ALA A 178 15.22 -0.65 7.31
CA ALA A 178 14.09 0.02 7.96
C ALA A 178 14.31 1.52 8.25
N THR A 179 15.54 2.03 8.07
CA THR A 179 15.93 3.44 8.25
C THR A 179 16.05 4.21 6.93
N GLY A 180 15.92 3.52 5.79
CA GLY A 180 16.06 4.09 4.46
C GLY A 180 17.47 4.01 3.88
N LYS A 181 18.40 3.28 4.54
CA LYS A 181 19.73 3.07 4.00
C LYS A 181 19.71 1.97 2.95
N LEU A 182 20.25 2.23 1.76
CA LEU A 182 20.47 1.21 0.73
C LEU A 182 21.51 0.18 1.23
N ILE A 183 21.09 -1.09 1.33
CA ILE A 183 21.92 -2.19 1.85
C ILE A 183 22.31 -3.22 0.80
N TYR A 184 21.59 -3.27 -0.34
CA TYR A 184 21.86 -4.21 -1.40
C TYR A 184 21.34 -3.71 -2.73
N THR A 185 22.07 -3.97 -3.82
CA THR A 185 21.66 -3.70 -5.20
C THR A 185 22.02 -4.88 -6.08
N ARG A 186 21.11 -5.27 -6.97
CA ARG A 186 21.34 -6.33 -7.95
C ARG A 186 20.81 -5.95 -9.32
N ASN A 187 21.67 -6.06 -10.31
CA ASN A 187 21.28 -6.04 -11.72
C ASN A 187 20.79 -7.44 -12.11
N CYS A 188 19.55 -7.56 -12.55
CA CYS A 188 18.89 -8.83 -12.84
C CYS A 188 18.88 -9.09 -14.34
N LEU A 189 19.26 -10.31 -14.73
CA LEU A 189 19.21 -10.76 -16.13
C LEU A 189 17.80 -11.21 -16.53
N GLU A 190 16.99 -11.60 -15.54
CA GLU A 190 15.57 -11.96 -15.72
C GLU A 190 14.67 -10.91 -15.10
N ARG A 191 13.49 -10.73 -15.65
CA ARG A 191 12.50 -9.81 -15.13
C ARG A 191 11.87 -10.33 -13.84
N LEU A 192 12.00 -9.58 -12.76
CA LEU A 192 11.33 -9.85 -11.50
C LEU A 192 9.85 -9.46 -11.62
N ILE A 193 8.97 -10.28 -11.05
CA ILE A 193 7.52 -10.05 -11.02
C ILE A 193 6.96 -10.00 -9.61
N ASP A 194 7.64 -10.61 -8.63
CA ASP A 194 7.33 -10.45 -7.21
C ASP A 194 8.56 -10.77 -6.34
N VAL A 195 8.55 -10.32 -5.10
CA VAL A 195 9.64 -10.51 -4.12
C VAL A 195 9.05 -10.74 -2.74
N SER A 196 9.58 -11.73 -2.01
CA SER A 196 9.24 -11.96 -0.60
C SER A 196 10.50 -11.98 0.24
N PHE A 197 10.53 -11.18 1.30
CA PHE A 197 11.66 -11.16 2.22
C PHE A 197 11.75 -12.43 3.06
N GLN A 198 12.96 -12.94 3.25
CA GLN A 198 13.25 -14.10 4.06
C GLN A 198 14.59 -13.94 4.76
N ASN A 199 14.62 -13.97 6.09
CA ASN A 199 15.85 -13.80 6.88
C ASN A 199 16.68 -12.58 6.41
N GLN A 200 17.94 -12.77 6.07
CA GLN A 200 18.86 -11.77 5.53
C GLN A 200 18.89 -11.74 3.99
N GLY A 201 17.80 -12.13 3.36
CA GLY A 201 17.68 -12.22 1.92
C GLY A 201 16.25 -12.03 1.44
N CYS A 202 16.00 -12.47 0.22
CA CYS A 202 14.67 -12.50 -0.38
C CYS A 202 14.54 -13.61 -1.41
N ILE A 203 13.32 -14.10 -1.57
CA ILE A 203 12.91 -14.96 -2.68
C ILE A 203 12.36 -14.06 -3.77
N CYS A 204 12.94 -14.14 -4.96
CA CYS A 204 12.53 -13.40 -6.13
C CYS A 204 11.81 -14.35 -7.10
N ALA A 205 10.58 -13.99 -7.50
CA ALA A 205 9.88 -14.66 -8.58
C ALA A 205 10.25 -13.98 -9.91
N THR A 206 10.76 -14.75 -10.87
CA THR A 206 11.14 -14.28 -12.20
C THR A 206 10.20 -14.86 -13.25
N ILE A 207 9.91 -14.12 -14.31
CA ILE A 207 9.16 -14.60 -15.45
C ILE A 207 10.12 -15.09 -16.54
N GLY A 208 9.79 -16.23 -17.13
CA GLY A 208 10.50 -16.81 -18.27
C GLY A 208 9.55 -17.45 -19.27
N SER A 209 10.09 -18.13 -20.26
CA SER A 209 9.31 -18.93 -21.22
C SER A 209 10.03 -20.25 -21.49
N GLU A 210 9.30 -21.35 -21.40
CA GLU A 210 9.75 -22.69 -21.81
C GLU A 210 8.75 -23.29 -22.77
N ASN A 211 9.24 -23.80 -23.91
CA ASN A 211 8.40 -24.41 -24.96
C ASN A 211 7.23 -23.52 -25.45
N GLY A 212 7.37 -22.19 -25.34
CA GLY A 212 6.34 -21.21 -25.71
C GLY A 212 5.29 -20.94 -24.64
N GLU A 213 5.40 -21.57 -23.47
CA GLU A 213 4.57 -21.30 -22.29
C GLU A 213 5.28 -20.37 -21.31
N VAL A 214 4.49 -19.54 -20.61
CA VAL A 214 5.01 -18.69 -19.54
C VAL A 214 5.35 -19.57 -18.34
N VAL A 215 6.52 -19.33 -17.77
CA VAL A 215 6.97 -20.02 -16.56
C VAL A 215 7.44 -19.01 -15.52
N THR A 216 7.31 -19.41 -14.26
CA THR A 216 7.92 -18.71 -13.12
C THR A 216 9.07 -19.53 -12.58
N VAL A 217 10.20 -18.88 -12.31
CA VAL A 217 11.35 -19.47 -11.62
C VAL A 217 11.64 -18.66 -10.38
N LEU A 218 11.79 -19.32 -9.24
CA LEU A 218 12.17 -18.68 -7.99
C LEU A 218 13.68 -18.69 -7.81
N LYS A 219 14.19 -17.60 -7.22
CA LYS A 219 15.60 -17.46 -6.84
C LYS A 219 15.70 -16.92 -5.44
N TYR A 220 16.45 -17.61 -4.58
CA TYR A 220 16.76 -17.09 -3.24
C TYR A 220 18.11 -16.37 -3.28
N ILE A 221 18.12 -15.13 -2.79
CA ILE A 221 19.26 -14.24 -2.76
C ILE A 221 19.49 -13.80 -1.31
N GLN A 222 20.73 -13.88 -0.84
CA GLN A 222 21.18 -13.31 0.42
C GLN A 222 21.88 -11.97 0.17
N PHE A 223 21.62 -10.96 1.00
CA PHE A 223 22.15 -9.61 0.78
C PHE A 223 23.64 -9.46 1.06
N GLN A 224 24.27 -10.43 1.68
CA GLN A 224 25.72 -10.46 1.93
C GLN A 224 26.50 -11.30 0.91
N GLU A 225 25.78 -11.96 0.00
CA GLU A 225 26.33 -12.87 -0.99
C GLU A 225 26.10 -12.33 -2.41
N SER A 226 27.06 -12.53 -3.30
CA SER A 226 26.90 -12.16 -4.71
C SER A 226 26.08 -13.16 -5.51
N ASP A 227 26.11 -14.42 -5.10
CA ASP A 227 25.51 -15.53 -5.84
C ASP A 227 24.10 -15.86 -5.36
N VAL A 228 23.31 -16.40 -6.29
CA VAL A 228 21.99 -16.98 -5.96
C VAL A 228 22.22 -18.25 -5.16
N GLN A 229 21.56 -18.36 -4.01
CA GLN A 229 21.73 -19.49 -3.10
C GLN A 229 21.05 -20.76 -3.61
N TRP A 230 19.88 -20.60 -4.18
CA TRP A 230 19.17 -21.65 -4.90
C TRP A 230 18.28 -21.07 -6.00
N THR A 231 18.01 -21.89 -7.00
CA THR A 231 17.08 -21.60 -8.10
C THR A 231 16.09 -22.76 -8.18
N SER A 232 14.80 -22.50 -8.25
CA SER A 232 13.78 -23.54 -8.34
C SER A 232 13.70 -24.14 -9.74
N GLU A 233 13.01 -25.28 -9.83
CA GLU A 233 12.44 -25.73 -11.08
C GLU A 233 11.41 -24.74 -11.60
N ALA A 234 11.21 -24.71 -12.94
CA ALA A 234 10.26 -23.83 -13.57
C ALA A 234 8.82 -24.27 -13.27
N LEU A 235 7.99 -23.34 -12.77
CA LEU A 235 6.57 -23.53 -12.60
C LEU A 235 5.84 -23.05 -13.87
N PRO A 236 5.09 -23.91 -14.60
CA PRO A 236 4.31 -23.47 -15.75
C PRO A 236 3.03 -22.73 -15.30
N ALA A 237 3.22 -21.52 -14.83
CA ALA A 237 2.22 -20.53 -14.40
C ALA A 237 2.86 -19.17 -14.28
N LEU A 238 2.08 -18.10 -14.42
CA LEU A 238 2.50 -16.74 -14.09
C LEU A 238 2.29 -16.50 -12.59
N CYS A 239 3.36 -16.23 -11.87
CA CYS A 239 3.28 -15.90 -10.44
C CYS A 239 2.52 -14.57 -10.25
N TRP A 240 1.53 -14.60 -9.34
CA TRP A 240 0.87 -13.42 -8.80
C TRP A 240 1.54 -12.96 -7.52
N HIS A 241 1.79 -13.93 -6.61
CA HIS A 241 2.46 -13.67 -5.35
C HIS A 241 3.38 -14.82 -4.99
N VAL A 242 4.53 -14.47 -4.44
CA VAL A 242 5.44 -15.39 -3.75
C VAL A 242 5.48 -15.01 -2.27
N TYR A 243 5.35 -16.00 -1.40
CA TYR A 243 5.44 -15.83 0.05
C TYR A 243 6.55 -16.69 0.61
N SER A 244 7.41 -16.09 1.44
CA SER A 244 8.38 -16.84 2.19
C SER A 244 7.72 -17.62 3.32
N MET A 245 8.15 -18.87 3.52
CA MET A 245 7.65 -19.75 4.54
C MET A 245 8.60 -19.77 5.75
N LYS A 246 8.09 -20.07 6.94
CA LYS A 246 8.90 -20.14 8.18
C LYS A 246 9.98 -21.20 8.14
N ASP A 247 9.80 -22.25 7.36
CA ASP A 247 10.76 -23.34 7.15
C ASP A 247 11.87 -22.99 6.16
N GLY A 248 11.83 -21.78 5.59
CA GLY A 248 12.79 -21.32 4.58
C GLY A 248 12.37 -21.62 3.16
N GLY A 249 11.22 -22.25 2.93
CA GLY A 249 10.64 -22.51 1.62
C GLY A 249 9.85 -21.34 1.07
N ALA A 250 9.15 -21.57 -0.05
CA ALA A 250 8.31 -20.61 -0.72
C ALA A 250 6.94 -21.18 -1.06
N PHE A 251 5.89 -20.38 -0.85
CA PHE A 251 4.55 -20.66 -1.35
C PHE A 251 4.25 -19.69 -2.50
N VAL A 252 3.90 -20.22 -3.66
CA VAL A 252 3.59 -19.44 -4.87
C VAL A 252 2.10 -19.53 -5.15
N ILE A 253 1.48 -18.39 -5.38
CA ILE A 253 0.14 -18.28 -5.95
C ILE A 253 0.31 -17.78 -7.37
N GLY A 254 0.06 -18.66 -8.34
CA GLY A 254 0.09 -18.35 -9.76
C GLY A 254 -1.32 -18.12 -10.32
N ASP A 255 -1.38 -17.78 -11.59
CA ASP A 255 -2.64 -17.58 -12.33
C ASP A 255 -3.46 -18.86 -12.52
N THR A 256 -2.79 -20.01 -12.66
CA THR A 256 -3.40 -21.31 -12.96
C THR A 256 -3.18 -22.39 -11.91
N LYS A 257 -2.25 -22.15 -10.97
CA LYS A 257 -1.93 -23.10 -9.89
C LYS A 257 -1.18 -22.44 -8.73
N THR A 258 -1.25 -23.08 -7.56
CA THR A 258 -0.30 -22.84 -6.45
C THR A 258 0.84 -23.83 -6.51
N ALA A 259 1.96 -23.50 -5.90
CA ALA A 259 3.10 -24.39 -5.71
C ALA A 259 3.79 -24.12 -4.37
N TYR A 260 4.34 -25.16 -3.77
CA TYR A 260 5.18 -25.09 -2.61
C TYR A 260 6.59 -25.62 -2.91
N TYR A 261 7.58 -24.83 -2.57
CA TYR A 261 9.01 -25.16 -2.70
C TYR A 261 9.64 -25.22 -1.31
N ASN A 262 10.55 -26.18 -1.12
CA ASN A 262 11.35 -26.26 0.09
C ASN A 262 12.46 -25.20 0.15
N ASN A 263 13.25 -25.20 1.20
CA ASN A 263 14.35 -24.26 1.43
C ASN A 263 15.59 -24.49 0.52
N THR A 264 15.55 -25.47 -0.36
CA THR A 264 16.57 -25.73 -1.39
C THR A 264 16.07 -25.43 -2.80
N GLY A 265 14.80 -24.99 -2.92
CA GLY A 265 14.16 -24.65 -4.20
C GLY A 265 13.53 -25.84 -4.93
N ASP A 266 13.45 -27.02 -4.30
CA ASP A 266 12.80 -28.19 -4.89
C ASP A 266 11.28 -28.06 -4.79
N LEU A 267 10.56 -28.38 -5.85
CA LEU A 267 9.10 -28.42 -5.87
C LEU A 267 8.58 -29.60 -5.04
N ILE A 268 7.88 -29.30 -3.94
CA ILE A 268 7.33 -30.32 -3.04
C ILE A 268 5.90 -30.69 -3.44
N ASN A 269 5.08 -29.68 -3.76
CA ASN A 269 3.69 -29.89 -4.14
C ASN A 269 3.20 -28.77 -5.06
N SER A 270 2.23 -29.07 -5.91
CA SER A 270 1.49 -28.09 -6.69
C SER A 270 0.04 -28.47 -6.84
N TYR A 271 -0.85 -27.47 -6.91
CA TYR A 271 -2.29 -27.67 -7.07
C TYR A 271 -2.81 -26.80 -8.21
N ALA A 272 -3.30 -27.44 -9.27
CA ALA A 272 -3.89 -26.75 -10.41
C ALA A 272 -5.33 -26.28 -10.13
N TYR A 273 -5.68 -25.09 -10.60
CA TYR A 273 -7.00 -24.51 -10.39
C TYR A 273 -8.07 -25.04 -11.34
N ASN A 274 -9.29 -25.07 -10.84
CA ASN A 274 -10.50 -25.27 -11.65
C ASN A 274 -11.31 -23.97 -11.69
N GLY A 275 -10.71 -22.89 -12.20
CA GLY A 275 -11.29 -21.55 -12.26
C GLY A 275 -10.22 -20.47 -12.44
N SER A 276 -10.67 -19.24 -12.60
CA SER A 276 -9.80 -18.05 -12.70
C SER A 276 -9.58 -17.44 -11.32
N LEU A 277 -8.36 -17.05 -11.02
CA LEU A 277 -8.01 -16.37 -9.76
C LEU A 277 -8.72 -15.02 -9.68
N ILE A 278 -9.40 -14.76 -8.56
CA ILE A 278 -10.05 -13.47 -8.23
C ILE A 278 -9.22 -12.70 -7.23
N ASP A 279 -8.91 -13.38 -6.11
CA ASP A 279 -8.23 -12.77 -4.97
C ASP A 279 -7.52 -13.85 -4.15
N CYS A 280 -6.57 -13.46 -3.35
CA CYS A 280 -5.87 -14.37 -2.46
C CYS A 280 -5.32 -13.62 -1.26
N ASP A 281 -5.11 -14.36 -0.18
CA ASP A 281 -4.42 -13.84 0.99
C ASP A 281 -3.55 -14.94 1.60
N PHE A 282 -2.47 -14.53 2.26
CA PHE A 282 -1.54 -15.44 2.88
C PHE A 282 -1.06 -14.85 4.21
N PHE A 283 -1.20 -15.62 5.24
CA PHE A 283 -0.77 -15.21 6.57
C PHE A 283 -0.30 -16.42 7.36
N ASN A 284 0.84 -16.30 8.01
CA ASN A 284 1.37 -17.28 8.97
C ASN A 284 1.47 -18.71 8.42
N ASN A 285 2.02 -18.88 7.22
CA ASN A 285 2.12 -20.15 6.46
C ASN A 285 0.78 -20.75 6.01
N GLN A 286 -0.27 -19.99 6.03
CA GLN A 286 -1.59 -20.41 5.57
C GLN A 286 -2.05 -19.55 4.42
N GLY A 287 -2.62 -20.15 3.40
CA GLY A 287 -3.09 -19.48 2.20
C GLY A 287 -4.60 -19.65 1.98
N ALA A 288 -5.24 -18.62 1.46
CA ALA A 288 -6.59 -18.66 0.95
C ALA A 288 -6.58 -18.15 -0.50
N VAL A 289 -7.12 -18.93 -1.42
CA VAL A 289 -7.18 -18.59 -2.84
C VAL A 289 -8.62 -18.63 -3.29
N LEU A 290 -9.12 -17.49 -3.76
CA LEU A 290 -10.47 -17.33 -4.24
C LEU A 290 -10.49 -17.40 -5.77
N LEU A 291 -11.26 -18.35 -6.30
CA LEU A 291 -11.40 -18.58 -7.73
C LEU A 291 -12.83 -18.34 -8.19
N LYS A 292 -12.99 -18.00 -9.45
CA LYS A 292 -14.27 -17.93 -10.15
C LYS A 292 -14.37 -19.02 -11.20
N ASN A 293 -15.42 -19.81 -11.15
CA ASN A 293 -15.77 -20.75 -12.21
C ASN A 293 -16.80 -20.10 -13.13
N GLU A 294 -16.32 -19.60 -14.28
CA GLU A 294 -17.16 -18.88 -15.25
C GLU A 294 -18.32 -19.71 -15.78
N SER A 295 -18.08 -21.01 -16.05
CA SER A 295 -19.08 -21.90 -16.65
C SER A 295 -20.24 -22.22 -15.70
N ARG A 296 -19.98 -22.20 -14.39
CA ARG A 296 -20.98 -22.53 -13.37
C ARG A 296 -21.49 -21.31 -12.60
N ARG A 297 -20.90 -20.11 -12.81
CA ARG A 297 -21.17 -18.91 -12.04
C ARG A 297 -21.00 -19.11 -10.54
N GLN A 298 -20.01 -19.90 -10.17
CA GLN A 298 -19.68 -20.26 -8.79
C GLN A 298 -18.34 -19.65 -8.40
N SER A 299 -18.16 -19.39 -7.11
CA SER A 299 -16.86 -19.15 -6.55
C SER A 299 -16.34 -20.39 -5.82
N ILE A 300 -15.03 -20.54 -5.82
CA ILE A 300 -14.32 -21.64 -5.18
C ILE A 300 -13.29 -21.03 -4.25
N LEU A 301 -13.33 -21.40 -2.98
CA LEU A 301 -12.32 -21.01 -2.00
C LEU A 301 -11.44 -22.22 -1.69
N LEU A 302 -10.15 -22.08 -1.96
CA LEU A 302 -9.12 -23.07 -1.64
C LEU A 302 -8.39 -22.64 -0.38
N LEU A 303 -8.33 -23.51 0.61
CA LEU A 303 -7.72 -23.25 1.92
C LEU A 303 -6.51 -24.15 2.13
N PHE A 304 -5.34 -23.54 2.22
CA PHE A 304 -4.06 -24.19 2.42
C PHE A 304 -3.62 -23.99 3.88
N SER A 305 -3.77 -24.99 4.72
CA SER A 305 -3.32 -24.98 6.12
C SER A 305 -1.92 -25.56 6.32
N ASP A 306 -1.52 -26.41 5.40
CA ASP A 306 -0.20 -27.04 5.32
C ASP A 306 0.21 -27.03 3.84
N SER A 307 1.39 -26.53 3.54
CA SER A 307 1.95 -26.42 2.21
C SER A 307 2.19 -27.76 1.51
N SER A 308 2.27 -28.86 2.26
CA SER A 308 2.48 -30.21 1.74
C SER A 308 1.19 -30.92 1.34
N THR A 309 0.03 -30.40 1.71
CA THR A 309 -1.27 -31.06 1.49
C THR A 309 -2.10 -30.39 0.39
N ASN A 310 -3.09 -31.13 -0.12
CA ASN A 310 -4.11 -30.56 -0.99
C ASN A 310 -4.99 -29.59 -0.19
N PRO A 311 -5.49 -28.49 -0.81
CA PRO A 311 -6.34 -27.55 -0.13
C PRO A 311 -7.70 -28.14 0.23
N VAL A 312 -8.27 -27.66 1.34
CA VAL A 312 -9.69 -27.80 1.59
C VAL A 312 -10.44 -26.89 0.62
N THR A 313 -11.47 -27.40 -0.03
CA THR A 313 -12.23 -26.67 -1.05
C THR A 313 -13.65 -26.39 -0.57
N VAL A 314 -14.04 -25.13 -0.62
CA VAL A 314 -15.41 -24.67 -0.32
C VAL A 314 -16.01 -24.05 -1.58
N TYR A 315 -17.26 -24.43 -1.92
CA TYR A 315 -17.98 -23.95 -3.09
C TYR A 315 -19.10 -22.99 -2.72
N PHE A 316 -19.29 -21.95 -3.54
CA PHE A 316 -20.34 -20.94 -3.37
C PHE A 316 -21.13 -20.79 -4.66
N ASP A 317 -22.46 -20.78 -4.55
CA ASP A 317 -23.36 -20.51 -5.68
C ASP A 317 -23.52 -19.02 -5.99
N SER A 318 -22.65 -18.18 -5.40
CA SER A 318 -22.58 -16.74 -5.55
C SER A 318 -21.19 -16.31 -6.00
N ILE A 319 -21.05 -15.08 -6.45
CA ILE A 319 -19.77 -14.50 -6.81
C ILE A 319 -19.20 -13.80 -5.57
N CYS A 320 -18.13 -14.38 -5.03
CA CYS A 320 -17.35 -13.78 -3.97
C CYS A 320 -16.35 -12.76 -4.55
N LYS A 321 -16.07 -11.68 -3.81
CA LYS A 321 -15.31 -10.55 -4.31
C LYS A 321 -13.91 -10.45 -3.69
N ASN A 322 -13.77 -10.78 -2.41
CA ASN A 322 -12.53 -10.56 -1.68
C ASN A 322 -12.36 -11.56 -0.55
N VAL A 323 -11.13 -11.94 -0.25
CA VAL A 323 -10.76 -12.84 0.85
C VAL A 323 -9.68 -12.20 1.71
N LYS A 324 -9.78 -12.36 3.04
CA LYS A 324 -8.78 -11.94 4.02
C LYS A 324 -8.58 -12.99 5.09
N ILE A 325 -7.33 -13.14 5.52
CA ILE A 325 -6.95 -14.01 6.65
C ILE A 325 -6.57 -13.13 7.82
N GLN A 326 -7.19 -13.34 8.97
CA GLN A 326 -6.76 -12.74 10.22
C GLN A 326 -7.04 -13.70 11.38
N ASP A 327 -6.09 -13.79 12.32
CA ASP A 327 -6.22 -14.61 13.53
C ASP A 327 -6.61 -16.07 13.25
N ASN A 328 -6.06 -16.65 12.17
CA ASN A 328 -6.34 -18.03 11.71
C ASN A 328 -7.81 -18.25 11.27
N ILE A 329 -8.51 -17.18 10.92
CA ILE A 329 -9.87 -17.18 10.39
C ILE A 329 -9.84 -16.55 8.99
N ILE A 330 -10.56 -17.17 8.07
CA ILE A 330 -10.74 -16.66 6.72
C ILE A 330 -12.04 -15.86 6.68
N TYR A 331 -11.98 -14.63 6.22
CA TYR A 331 -13.12 -13.76 5.99
C TYR A 331 -13.33 -13.60 4.49
N LEU A 332 -14.56 -13.85 4.04
CA LEU A 332 -14.94 -13.83 2.64
C LEU A 332 -16.05 -12.80 2.42
N LEU A 333 -15.83 -11.88 1.49
CA LEU A 333 -16.88 -10.99 1.01
C LEU A 333 -17.62 -11.68 -0.12
N ASP A 334 -18.84 -12.07 0.16
CA ASP A 334 -19.81 -12.65 -0.77
C ASP A 334 -20.85 -11.57 -1.18
N ALA A 335 -21.69 -11.84 -2.16
CA ALA A 335 -22.78 -10.96 -2.58
C ALA A 335 -23.71 -10.65 -1.38
N GLY A 336 -23.56 -9.45 -0.80
CA GLY A 336 -24.35 -8.99 0.34
C GLY A 336 -24.09 -9.69 1.67
N LYS A 337 -22.94 -10.40 1.82
CA LYS A 337 -22.60 -11.11 3.06
C LYS A 337 -21.10 -11.08 3.34
N ILE A 338 -20.76 -11.08 4.62
CA ILE A 338 -19.42 -11.45 5.10
C ILE A 338 -19.55 -12.80 5.78
N ARG A 339 -18.80 -13.77 5.29
CA ARG A 339 -18.74 -15.11 5.89
C ARG A 339 -17.36 -15.34 6.48
N SER A 340 -17.29 -16.08 7.56
CA SER A 340 -16.01 -16.52 8.11
C SER A 340 -15.89 -18.02 8.12
N TYR A 341 -14.68 -18.52 7.86
CA TYR A 341 -14.37 -19.94 7.80
C TYR A 341 -13.14 -20.29 8.60
N SER A 342 -13.12 -21.49 9.13
CA SER A 342 -11.86 -22.13 9.59
C SER A 342 -11.11 -22.71 8.38
N PHE A 343 -9.82 -23.01 8.56
CA PHE A 343 -9.04 -23.72 7.53
C PHE A 343 -9.49 -25.18 7.28
N THR A 344 -10.40 -25.70 8.11
CA THR A 344 -11.08 -26.98 7.83
C THR A 344 -12.31 -26.83 6.91
N GLY A 345 -12.61 -25.61 6.43
CA GLY A 345 -13.77 -25.32 5.59
C GLY A 345 -15.09 -25.19 6.35
N THR A 346 -15.07 -25.16 7.69
CA THR A 346 -16.28 -24.97 8.49
C THR A 346 -16.64 -23.51 8.57
N GLU A 347 -17.89 -23.16 8.22
CA GLU A 347 -18.43 -21.82 8.40
C GLU A 347 -18.58 -21.50 9.89
N LEU A 348 -18.00 -20.38 10.32
CA LEU A 348 -18.01 -19.95 11.71
C LEU A 348 -19.07 -18.86 11.97
N SER A 349 -19.22 -17.93 11.02
CA SER A 349 -20.22 -16.85 11.11
C SER A 349 -20.62 -16.35 9.73
N CYS A 350 -21.79 -15.71 9.67
CA CYS A 350 -22.32 -15.06 8.48
C CYS A 350 -23.04 -13.78 8.90
N PHE A 351 -22.64 -12.65 8.29
CA PHE A 351 -23.23 -11.32 8.53
C PHE A 351 -23.82 -10.80 7.24
N GLU A 352 -25.07 -10.37 7.26
CA GLU A 352 -25.70 -9.71 6.11
C GLU A 352 -25.24 -8.25 6.03
N ILE A 353 -24.91 -7.80 4.83
CA ILE A 353 -24.48 -6.44 4.52
C ILE A 353 -25.14 -5.98 3.21
N ASN A 354 -25.02 -4.69 2.90
CA ASN A 354 -25.36 -4.21 1.56
C ASN A 354 -24.32 -4.67 0.54
N ASP A 355 -24.73 -5.06 -0.67
CA ASP A 355 -23.84 -5.53 -1.77
C ASP A 355 -23.05 -4.39 -2.46
N ALA A 356 -23.02 -3.20 -1.88
CA ALA A 356 -22.29 -2.03 -2.42
C ALA A 356 -20.77 -2.05 -2.18
N TYR A 357 -20.24 -3.09 -1.54
CA TYR A 357 -18.83 -3.16 -1.13
C TYR A 357 -18.04 -4.13 -1.98
N GLU A 358 -16.77 -3.77 -2.25
CA GLU A 358 -15.85 -4.54 -3.10
C GLU A 358 -14.72 -5.19 -2.31
N LYS A 359 -14.35 -4.62 -1.16
CA LYS A 359 -13.29 -5.13 -0.29
C LYS A 359 -13.67 -5.06 1.17
N ILE A 360 -13.05 -5.92 1.96
CA ILE A 360 -13.11 -5.88 3.42
C ILE A 360 -11.70 -5.76 3.99
N LEU A 361 -11.60 -4.98 5.06
CA LEU A 361 -10.47 -5.01 5.97
C LEU A 361 -10.98 -5.45 7.34
N LYS A 362 -10.14 -6.15 8.08
CA LYS A 362 -10.45 -6.59 9.44
C LYS A 362 -9.44 -5.98 10.40
N ASN A 363 -9.93 -5.34 11.48
CA ASN A 363 -9.06 -4.87 12.56
C ASN A 363 -9.76 -5.08 13.91
N GLY A 364 -9.17 -5.92 14.74
CA GLY A 364 -9.77 -6.38 16.00
C GLY A 364 -11.16 -6.98 15.77
N LYS A 365 -12.17 -6.49 16.48
CA LYS A 365 -13.57 -6.95 16.35
C LYS A 365 -14.34 -6.30 15.19
N TYR A 366 -13.75 -5.36 14.48
CA TYR A 366 -14.44 -4.59 13.45
C TYR A 366 -14.09 -5.03 12.04
N PHE A 367 -15.09 -5.03 11.15
CA PHE A 367 -14.92 -5.02 9.71
C PHE A 367 -15.01 -3.60 9.19
N TYR A 368 -14.17 -3.29 8.20
CA TYR A 368 -14.24 -2.07 7.41
C TYR A 368 -14.56 -2.46 5.99
N LEU A 369 -15.71 -1.98 5.51
CA LEU A 369 -16.27 -2.29 4.22
C LEU A 369 -15.92 -1.17 3.26
N LEU A 370 -15.18 -1.48 2.20
CA LEU A 370 -14.71 -0.54 1.20
C LEU A 370 -15.67 -0.58 0.01
N GLY A 371 -16.39 0.51 -0.21
CA GLY A 371 -17.28 0.72 -1.35
C GLY A 371 -16.68 1.71 -2.35
N TYR A 372 -17.46 2.11 -3.34
CA TYR A 372 -17.03 3.05 -4.37
C TYR A 372 -16.71 4.45 -3.80
N ASP A 373 -17.54 4.94 -2.90
CA ASP A 373 -17.49 6.33 -2.37
C ASP A 373 -17.44 6.39 -0.84
N ARG A 374 -17.31 5.24 -0.17
CA ARG A 374 -17.39 5.18 1.29
C ARG A 374 -16.64 4.02 1.89
N ILE A 375 -16.18 4.23 3.11
CA ILE A 375 -15.68 3.18 3.98
C ILE A 375 -16.60 3.14 5.21
N GLN A 376 -17.23 2.00 5.48
CA GLN A 376 -18.11 1.81 6.60
C GLN A 376 -17.53 0.78 7.56
N ARG A 377 -17.64 1.04 8.86
CA ARG A 377 -17.27 0.08 9.90
C ARG A 377 -18.51 -0.64 10.43
N MET A 378 -18.39 -1.94 10.63
CA MET A 378 -19.39 -2.73 11.35
C MET A 378 -18.72 -3.60 12.41
N SER A 379 -19.47 -3.95 13.47
CA SER A 379 -19.00 -4.90 14.47
C SER A 379 -19.11 -6.32 13.92
N GLY A 380 -18.07 -7.11 14.08
CA GLY A 380 -18.03 -8.52 13.65
C GLY A 380 -18.41 -9.52 14.75
N GLY A 381 -19.06 -9.08 15.83
CA GLY A 381 -19.47 -9.95 16.92
C GLY A 381 -18.34 -10.24 17.92
#